data_7809f3536d62c3446578b73ff2723cb5
#
_entry.id   7809f3536d62c3446578b73ff2723cb5
#
_cell.length_a   1.000
_cell.length_b   1.000
_cell.length_c   1.000
_cell.angle_alpha   90.00
_cell.angle_beta   90.00
_cell.angle_gamma   90.00
#
_symmetry.space_group_name_H-M   'P 1'
#
loop_
_entity.id
_entity.type
_entity.pdbx_description
1 polymer ?
#
loop_
_entity_poly.entity_id
_entity_poly.type
_entity_poly.pdbx_seq_one_letter_code
_entity_poly.pdbx_strand_id
1 'polypeptide(L)'
;MTVTTISYVARLFRAAATVIVFVAVLAVATTLFAQTPPKEAVVETTAGTFVIELTPQAAPNQVAYFIKLASEGAYDGTTFHTVIRNGMVQGGDPLTKDPAKRAQYGTGGLNVIKAEPRAPKLTRGSVAAVLIPQRPDSAGSQFFIVLADQPSLDNQYTVFGQVSDGFEVLQKISEAPVDDKRMVTERIEIKHVMLRDTPAEPFVTETPAELGTYRGVLDTSAGPITIEFFTDKAPQTVRQFMRLAAAGVYNGMAFHRVAPGFVIQTGALNTRPVALTQKQQALVHNLAPEFNDTRHVKGIVSMARGDAPDSATTSFFIVVGTSTALDGVYTAFGRVVDGMAAVDAIEATPRNGETPTTRIDLKTVRIEKK
;
A
#
# COMPACT_ATOMS: atom_id res chain seq x y z
N MET A 1 16.67 -21.18 -72.16
CA MET A 1 15.67 -20.73 -71.15
C MET A 1 15.12 -21.99 -70.49
N THR A 2 15.45 -22.32 -69.26
CA THR A 2 14.47 -23.11 -68.49
C THR A 2 14.94 -23.88 -67.28
N VAL A 3 16.19 -23.95 -66.92
CA VAL A 3 16.58 -24.70 -65.71
C VAL A 3 16.94 -23.78 -64.51
N THR A 4 17.38 -22.57 -64.81
CA THR A 4 17.86 -21.62 -63.76
C THR A 4 16.70 -20.92 -63.06
N THR A 5 15.53 -20.73 -63.71
CA THR A 5 14.38 -20.01 -63.15
C THR A 5 13.60 -20.83 -62.10
N ILE A 6 13.53 -22.16 -62.28
CA ILE A 6 12.81 -23.05 -61.35
C ILE A 6 13.55 -23.18 -60.02
N SER A 7 14.88 -23.14 -60.02
CA SER A 7 15.71 -23.21 -58.82
C SER A 7 15.58 -21.97 -57.91
N TYR A 8 15.32 -20.79 -58.47
CA TYR A 8 15.16 -19.54 -57.73
C TYR A 8 13.81 -19.43 -57.01
N VAL A 9 12.74 -19.86 -57.67
CA VAL A 9 11.39 -19.86 -57.11
C VAL A 9 11.29 -20.84 -55.93
N ALA A 10 11.88 -22.04 -56.04
CA ALA A 10 11.89 -23.04 -54.98
C ALA A 10 12.69 -22.58 -53.72
N ARG A 11 13.75 -21.75 -53.89
CA ARG A 11 14.51 -21.17 -52.79
C ARG A 11 13.75 -20.03 -52.08
N LEU A 12 13.00 -19.23 -52.82
CA LEU A 12 12.16 -18.17 -52.25
C LEU A 12 10.98 -18.73 -51.43
N PHE A 13 10.34 -19.82 -51.88
CA PHE A 13 9.30 -20.47 -51.11
C PHE A 13 9.80 -21.16 -49.84
N ARG A 14 11.00 -21.72 -49.86
CA ARG A 14 11.62 -22.30 -48.62
C ARG A 14 12.03 -21.22 -47.63
N ALA A 15 12.54 -20.07 -48.08
CA ALA A 15 12.89 -18.96 -47.23
C ALA A 15 11.64 -18.32 -46.56
N ALA A 16 10.53 -18.15 -47.35
CA ALA A 16 9.27 -17.62 -46.82
C ALA A 16 8.62 -18.57 -45.78
N ALA A 17 8.65 -19.89 -46.04
CA ALA A 17 8.12 -20.88 -45.10
C ALA A 17 8.90 -20.92 -43.80
N THR A 18 10.23 -20.76 -43.83
CA THR A 18 11.11 -20.74 -42.62
C THR A 18 10.89 -19.48 -41.81
N VAL A 19 10.66 -18.32 -42.43
CA VAL A 19 10.36 -17.06 -41.74
C VAL A 19 8.99 -17.10 -41.07
N ILE A 20 7.97 -17.68 -41.74
CA ILE A 20 6.62 -17.81 -41.18
C ILE A 20 6.61 -18.76 -39.98
N VAL A 21 7.38 -19.85 -40.01
CA VAL A 21 7.50 -20.77 -38.85
C VAL A 21 8.24 -20.11 -37.71
N PHE A 22 9.28 -19.30 -37.97
CA PHE A 22 10.00 -18.57 -36.89
C PHE A 22 9.14 -17.47 -36.27
N VAL A 23 8.35 -16.74 -37.05
CA VAL A 23 7.42 -15.73 -36.52
C VAL A 23 6.27 -16.37 -35.75
N ALA A 24 5.75 -17.52 -36.19
CA ALA A 24 4.73 -18.26 -35.44
C ALA A 24 5.25 -18.85 -34.12
N VAL A 25 6.50 -19.34 -34.11
CA VAL A 25 7.14 -19.84 -32.86
C VAL A 25 7.46 -18.71 -31.89
N LEU A 26 7.87 -17.52 -32.37
CA LEU A 26 8.04 -16.36 -31.52
C LEU A 26 6.70 -15.84 -30.96
N ALA A 27 5.62 -15.86 -31.72
CA ALA A 27 4.29 -15.45 -31.29
C ALA A 27 3.68 -16.41 -30.25
N VAL A 28 4.01 -17.72 -30.31
CA VAL A 28 3.57 -18.71 -29.32
C VAL A 28 4.42 -18.64 -28.05
N ALA A 29 5.69 -18.24 -28.12
CA ALA A 29 6.54 -18.09 -26.94
C ALA A 29 6.17 -16.86 -26.06
N THR A 30 5.46 -15.86 -26.61
CA THR A 30 5.01 -14.68 -25.85
C THR A 30 3.67 -14.88 -25.14
N THR A 31 2.96 -15.99 -25.33
CA THR A 31 1.66 -16.24 -24.70
C THR A 31 1.69 -17.21 -23.51
N LEU A 32 2.86 -17.65 -23.06
CA LEU A 32 2.96 -18.66 -21.98
C LEU A 32 3.46 -18.12 -20.63
N PHE A 33 3.52 -16.82 -20.46
CA PHE A 33 3.58 -16.25 -19.11
C PHE A 33 2.24 -15.60 -18.79
N ALA A 34 1.19 -16.40 -18.64
CA ALA A 34 0.07 -16.03 -17.80
C ALA A 34 0.66 -15.92 -16.38
N GLN A 35 1.07 -14.69 -15.99
CA GLN A 35 1.49 -14.42 -14.62
C GLN A 35 0.33 -14.85 -13.73
N THR A 36 0.58 -15.77 -12.83
CA THR A 36 -0.38 -16.09 -11.77
C THR A 36 -0.77 -14.77 -11.15
N PRO A 37 -2.07 -14.42 -11.08
CA PRO A 37 -2.46 -13.15 -10.50
C PRO A 37 -1.85 -13.02 -9.12
N PRO A 38 -1.38 -11.84 -8.75
CA PRO A 38 -0.83 -11.62 -7.42
C PRO A 38 -1.88 -12.01 -6.37
N LYS A 39 -1.44 -12.67 -5.32
CA LYS A 39 -2.29 -13.14 -4.23
C LYS A 39 -2.05 -12.31 -2.98
N GLU A 40 -3.12 -12.11 -2.22
CA GLU A 40 -3.06 -11.58 -0.87
C GLU A 40 -3.46 -12.63 0.14
N ALA A 41 -2.81 -12.61 1.29
CA ALA A 41 -3.19 -13.37 2.47
C ALA A 41 -3.81 -12.42 3.50
N VAL A 42 -5.08 -12.58 3.78
CA VAL A 42 -5.80 -11.89 4.87
C VAL A 42 -5.60 -12.72 6.13
N VAL A 43 -4.86 -12.19 7.09
CA VAL A 43 -4.50 -12.88 8.34
C VAL A 43 -5.39 -12.36 9.46
N GLU A 44 -6.34 -13.16 9.91
CA GLU A 44 -7.19 -12.87 11.05
C GLU A 44 -6.53 -13.33 12.34
N THR A 45 -6.42 -12.46 13.31
CA THR A 45 -5.82 -12.76 14.61
C THR A 45 -6.73 -12.36 15.76
N THR A 46 -6.36 -12.76 16.98
CA THR A 46 -7.04 -12.28 18.20
C THR A 46 -6.79 -10.79 18.47
N ALA A 47 -5.76 -10.20 17.86
CA ALA A 47 -5.42 -8.77 17.98
C ALA A 47 -6.09 -7.88 16.93
N GLY A 48 -6.60 -8.47 15.83
CA GLY A 48 -7.19 -7.82 14.65
C GLY A 48 -6.78 -8.51 13.36
N THR A 49 -7.07 -7.88 12.22
CA THR A 49 -6.80 -8.41 10.87
C THR A 49 -5.76 -7.54 10.16
N PHE A 50 -4.83 -8.18 9.45
CA PHE A 50 -3.90 -7.50 8.54
C PHE A 50 -3.77 -8.27 7.22
N VAL A 51 -3.23 -7.63 6.19
CA VAL A 51 -3.12 -8.20 4.84
C VAL A 51 -1.66 -8.25 4.41
N ILE A 52 -1.23 -9.38 3.86
CA ILE A 52 0.07 -9.59 3.24
C ILE A 52 -0.12 -9.71 1.73
N GLU A 53 0.48 -8.82 0.95
CA GLU A 53 0.65 -8.99 -0.49
C GLU A 53 1.83 -9.95 -0.73
N LEU A 54 1.58 -11.09 -1.38
CA LEU A 54 2.59 -12.11 -1.65
C LEU A 54 3.41 -11.76 -2.89
N THR A 55 4.71 -12.04 -2.86
CA THR A 55 5.68 -11.69 -3.92
C THR A 55 6.29 -12.94 -4.58
N PRO A 56 5.50 -13.71 -5.37
CA PRO A 56 5.97 -14.96 -5.97
C PRO A 56 7.13 -14.78 -6.94
N GLN A 57 7.32 -13.58 -7.50
CA GLN A 57 8.47 -13.28 -8.37
C GLN A 57 9.79 -13.24 -7.60
N ALA A 58 9.73 -12.85 -6.32
CA ALA A 58 10.91 -12.75 -5.46
C ALA A 58 11.24 -14.09 -4.76
N ALA A 59 10.21 -14.84 -4.37
CA ALA A 59 10.35 -16.07 -3.59
C ALA A 59 9.28 -17.11 -3.98
N PRO A 60 9.36 -17.72 -5.19
CA PRO A 60 8.32 -18.59 -5.72
C PRO A 60 8.03 -19.81 -4.86
N ASN A 61 9.06 -20.48 -4.33
CA ASN A 61 8.86 -21.70 -3.52
C ASN A 61 8.32 -21.37 -2.13
N GLN A 62 8.81 -20.31 -1.50
CA GLN A 62 8.34 -19.88 -0.18
C GLN A 62 6.87 -19.42 -0.27
N VAL A 63 6.51 -18.66 -1.30
CA VAL A 63 5.12 -18.23 -1.54
C VAL A 63 4.23 -19.43 -1.81
N ALA A 64 4.64 -20.36 -2.68
CA ALA A 64 3.87 -21.56 -2.97
C ALA A 64 3.63 -22.41 -1.71
N TYR A 65 4.65 -22.54 -0.86
CA TYR A 65 4.54 -23.27 0.39
C TYR A 65 3.65 -22.56 1.41
N PHE A 66 3.77 -21.23 1.53
CA PHE A 66 2.88 -20.44 2.37
C PHE A 66 1.41 -20.56 1.92
N ILE A 67 1.14 -20.45 0.62
CA ILE A 67 -0.20 -20.61 0.03
C ILE A 67 -0.76 -22.02 0.34
N LYS A 68 0.05 -23.08 0.16
CA LYS A 68 -0.35 -24.44 0.50
C LYS A 68 -0.78 -24.55 1.96
N LEU A 69 0.05 -24.11 2.89
CA LEU A 69 -0.22 -24.19 4.33
C LEU A 69 -1.46 -23.37 4.73
N ALA A 70 -1.62 -22.16 4.15
CA ALA A 70 -2.80 -21.33 4.38
C ALA A 70 -4.08 -22.01 3.87
N SER A 71 -4.06 -22.59 2.67
CA SER A 71 -5.19 -23.31 2.08
C SER A 71 -5.58 -24.58 2.87
N GLU A 72 -4.63 -25.20 3.54
CA GLU A 72 -4.83 -26.38 4.40
C GLU A 72 -5.23 -26.01 5.84
N GLY A 73 -5.37 -24.72 6.18
CA GLY A 73 -5.62 -24.25 7.55
C GLY A 73 -4.48 -24.56 8.52
N ALA A 74 -3.26 -24.78 8.00
CA ALA A 74 -2.11 -25.16 8.84
C ALA A 74 -1.68 -24.04 9.80
N TYR A 75 -2.00 -22.79 9.49
CA TYR A 75 -1.73 -21.64 10.37
C TYR A 75 -2.77 -21.44 11.47
N ASP A 76 -3.98 -22.00 11.31
CA ASP A 76 -5.09 -21.83 12.25
C ASP A 76 -4.70 -22.38 13.63
N GLY A 77 -4.85 -21.58 14.66
CA GLY A 77 -4.44 -21.90 16.02
C GLY A 77 -2.95 -21.74 16.32
N THR A 78 -2.09 -21.39 15.33
CA THR A 78 -0.71 -20.99 15.63
C THR A 78 -0.69 -19.57 16.23
N THR A 79 0.44 -19.17 16.81
CA THR A 79 0.54 -17.86 17.48
C THR A 79 1.70 -17.01 16.99
N PHE A 80 1.57 -15.70 17.19
CA PHE A 80 2.73 -14.83 17.28
C PHE A 80 3.39 -15.07 18.64
N HIS A 81 4.49 -15.81 18.63
CA HIS A 81 5.13 -16.30 19.85
C HIS A 81 6.34 -15.50 20.30
N THR A 82 6.98 -14.79 19.36
CA THR A 82 8.16 -13.96 19.65
C THR A 82 7.93 -12.55 19.12
N VAL A 83 8.21 -11.53 19.93
CA VAL A 83 8.14 -10.14 19.51
C VAL A 83 9.36 -9.35 19.97
N ILE A 84 9.75 -8.40 19.13
CA ILE A 84 10.66 -7.30 19.49
C ILE A 84 9.86 -6.03 19.33
N ARG A 85 9.62 -5.32 20.41
CA ARG A 85 8.80 -4.11 20.41
C ARG A 85 9.29 -3.12 19.36
N ASN A 86 8.36 -2.64 18.50
CA ASN A 86 8.64 -1.76 17.36
C ASN A 86 9.66 -2.29 16.35
N GLY A 87 10.13 -3.54 16.48
CA GLY A 87 11.14 -4.15 15.63
C GLY A 87 10.57 -5.26 14.74
N MET A 88 10.06 -6.32 15.34
CA MET A 88 9.50 -7.46 14.58
C MET A 88 8.50 -8.29 15.39
N VAL A 89 7.65 -9.00 14.67
CA VAL A 89 6.77 -10.04 15.21
C VAL A 89 7.01 -11.34 14.43
N GLN A 90 7.06 -12.48 15.14
CA GLN A 90 7.34 -13.81 14.55
C GLN A 90 6.24 -14.79 14.91
N GLY A 91 5.77 -15.55 13.91
CA GLY A 91 4.71 -16.55 14.05
C GLY A 91 4.86 -17.72 13.09
N GLY A 92 3.79 -18.54 12.98
CA GLY A 92 3.71 -19.65 12.03
C GLY A 92 4.40 -20.94 12.49
N ASP A 93 4.82 -21.05 13.75
CA ASP A 93 5.33 -22.31 14.31
C ASP A 93 4.16 -23.24 14.69
N PRO A 94 4.05 -24.44 14.09
CA PRO A 94 2.97 -25.39 14.39
C PRO A 94 2.97 -25.89 15.84
N LEU A 95 4.11 -25.84 16.54
CA LEU A 95 4.18 -26.24 17.95
C LEU A 95 3.41 -25.29 18.86
N THR A 96 3.18 -24.05 18.42
CA THR A 96 2.44 -23.04 19.20
C THR A 96 0.94 -23.32 19.33
N LYS A 97 0.42 -24.29 18.57
CA LYS A 97 -0.97 -24.78 18.75
C LYS A 97 -1.18 -25.43 20.13
N ASP A 98 -0.11 -26.00 20.69
CA ASP A 98 -0.14 -26.69 21.98
C ASP A 98 0.59 -25.86 23.06
N PRO A 99 -0.12 -25.25 24.01
CA PRO A 99 0.51 -24.46 25.09
C PRO A 99 1.50 -25.28 25.95
N ALA A 100 1.34 -26.60 26.03
CA ALA A 100 2.25 -27.45 26.79
C ALA A 100 3.67 -27.51 26.16
N LYS A 101 3.78 -27.19 24.87
CA LYS A 101 5.03 -27.16 24.11
C LYS A 101 5.74 -25.80 24.12
N ARG A 102 5.34 -24.87 25.01
CA ARG A 102 5.89 -23.50 25.04
C ARG A 102 7.43 -23.48 25.05
N ALA A 103 8.09 -24.40 25.73
CA ALA A 103 9.54 -24.47 25.79
C ALA A 103 10.21 -24.80 24.43
N GLN A 104 9.43 -25.29 23.45
CA GLN A 104 9.88 -25.67 22.11
C GLN A 104 9.46 -24.66 21.03
N TYR A 105 8.73 -23.62 21.38
CA TYR A 105 8.29 -22.61 20.42
C TYR A 105 9.49 -22.01 19.69
N GLY A 106 9.32 -21.76 18.40
CA GLY A 106 10.37 -21.29 17.50
C GLY A 106 11.16 -22.40 16.81
N THR A 107 10.93 -23.70 17.16
CA THR A 107 11.69 -24.83 16.58
C THR A 107 10.90 -25.68 15.59
N GLY A 108 9.56 -25.52 15.53
CA GLY A 108 8.70 -26.31 14.64
C GLY A 108 8.62 -25.78 13.23
N GLY A 109 8.26 -26.63 12.27
CA GLY A 109 7.96 -26.23 10.89
C GLY A 109 9.11 -25.66 10.08
N LEU A 110 10.35 -25.96 10.46
CA LEU A 110 11.57 -25.54 9.77
C LEU A 110 12.18 -26.68 8.93
N ASN A 111 13.23 -26.40 8.13
CA ASN A 111 13.95 -27.34 7.27
C ASN A 111 13.10 -27.98 6.15
N VAL A 112 12.20 -27.22 5.54
CA VAL A 112 11.30 -27.69 4.48
C VAL A 112 11.61 -27.04 3.14
N ILE A 113 11.97 -25.76 3.14
CA ILE A 113 12.22 -24.98 1.93
C ILE A 113 13.71 -24.74 1.77
N LYS A 114 14.22 -25.01 0.55
CA LYS A 114 15.59 -24.63 0.17
C LYS A 114 15.71 -23.11 0.03
N ALA A 115 16.95 -22.61 0.20
CA ALA A 115 17.24 -21.20 0.02
C ALA A 115 16.75 -20.71 -1.35
N GLU A 116 16.11 -19.56 -1.35
CA GLU A 116 15.77 -18.81 -2.55
C GLU A 116 16.65 -17.57 -2.68
N PRO A 117 16.78 -17.01 -3.89
CA PRO A 117 17.51 -15.77 -4.06
C PRO A 117 17.06 -14.76 -3.00
N ARG A 118 18.01 -14.28 -2.25
CA ARG A 118 17.75 -13.30 -1.21
C ARG A 118 17.41 -12.00 -1.92
N ALA A 119 16.18 -11.64 -1.85
CA ALA A 119 15.69 -10.43 -2.44
C ALA A 119 15.71 -9.30 -1.40
N PRO A 120 15.27 -8.14 -1.78
CA PRO A 120 15.82 -6.85 -1.47
C PRO A 120 15.82 -6.53 0.04
N LYS A 121 15.98 -5.27 0.34
CA LYS A 121 16.04 -4.69 1.70
C LYS A 121 14.86 -5.14 2.57
N LEU A 122 15.12 -5.49 3.82
CA LEU A 122 14.07 -5.67 4.82
C LEU A 122 13.56 -4.30 5.27
N THR A 123 12.58 -3.79 4.55
CA THR A 123 11.90 -2.54 4.88
C THR A 123 10.69 -2.80 5.75
N ARG A 124 10.21 -1.76 6.43
CA ARG A 124 9.00 -1.83 7.25
C ARG A 124 7.84 -2.54 6.52
N GLY A 125 7.26 -3.56 7.16
CA GLY A 125 6.19 -4.38 6.61
C GLY A 125 6.66 -5.60 5.79
N SER A 126 7.97 -5.78 5.55
CA SER A 126 8.47 -6.97 4.88
C SER A 126 8.16 -8.23 5.69
N VAL A 127 7.67 -9.27 4.99
CA VAL A 127 7.39 -10.61 5.53
C VAL A 127 8.47 -11.55 5.04
N ALA A 128 9.24 -12.11 5.97
CA ALA A 128 10.39 -12.95 5.65
C ALA A 128 10.31 -14.32 6.33
N ALA A 129 10.87 -15.33 5.67
CA ALA A 129 10.98 -16.68 6.20
C ALA A 129 11.98 -16.73 7.37
N VAL A 130 11.62 -17.42 8.44
CA VAL A 130 12.54 -17.69 9.55
C VAL A 130 13.54 -18.75 9.12
N LEU A 131 14.82 -18.54 9.46
CA LEU A 131 15.92 -19.46 9.21
C LEU A 131 16.58 -19.87 10.52
N ILE A 132 17.09 -21.09 10.57
CA ILE A 132 18.01 -21.51 11.64
C ILE A 132 19.36 -20.81 11.40
N PRO A 133 19.96 -20.20 12.43
CA PRO A 133 21.26 -19.53 12.29
C PRO A 133 22.28 -20.41 11.55
N GLN A 134 22.97 -19.82 10.56
CA GLN A 134 23.97 -20.48 9.72
C GLN A 134 23.46 -21.63 8.82
N ARG A 135 22.13 -21.83 8.72
CA ARG A 135 21.51 -22.83 7.86
C ARG A 135 20.52 -22.17 6.89
N PRO A 136 20.96 -21.68 5.73
CA PRO A 136 20.11 -20.95 4.80
C PRO A 136 18.97 -21.78 4.23
N ASP A 137 19.14 -23.11 4.10
CA ASP A 137 18.13 -24.04 3.58
C ASP A 137 17.20 -24.57 4.68
N SER A 138 16.91 -23.76 5.69
CA SER A 138 16.11 -24.17 6.85
C SER A 138 14.76 -23.47 6.96
N ALA A 139 14.33 -22.75 5.95
CA ALA A 139 13.03 -22.11 5.92
C ALA A 139 11.88 -23.14 5.97
N GLY A 140 10.67 -22.66 6.29
CA GLY A 140 9.50 -23.51 6.37
C GLY A 140 8.22 -22.69 6.63
N SER A 141 7.42 -23.10 7.62
CA SER A 141 6.17 -22.42 7.94
C SER A 141 6.34 -21.15 8.74
N GLN A 142 7.43 -21.00 9.49
CA GLN A 142 7.63 -19.82 10.31
C GLN A 142 8.01 -18.59 9.49
N PHE A 143 7.45 -17.47 9.87
CA PHE A 143 7.73 -16.17 9.27
C PHE A 143 7.85 -15.08 10.33
N PHE A 144 8.53 -13.99 9.98
CA PHE A 144 8.53 -12.78 10.77
C PHE A 144 8.18 -11.56 9.91
N ILE A 145 7.63 -10.54 10.54
CA ILE A 145 7.26 -9.28 9.91
C ILE A 145 8.03 -8.17 10.62
N VAL A 146 8.77 -7.35 9.87
CA VAL A 146 9.50 -6.22 10.45
C VAL A 146 8.63 -4.97 10.53
N LEU A 147 8.72 -4.27 11.65
CA LEU A 147 7.93 -3.07 11.92
C LEU A 147 8.71 -1.77 11.64
N ALA A 148 10.00 -1.90 11.42
CA ALA A 148 10.90 -0.81 11.01
C ALA A 148 11.92 -1.37 10.01
N ASP A 149 12.57 -0.51 9.25
CA ASP A 149 13.62 -0.91 8.33
C ASP A 149 14.77 -1.60 9.10
N GLN A 150 15.24 -2.72 8.57
CA GLN A 150 16.29 -3.56 9.19
C GLN A 150 17.47 -3.75 8.23
N PRO A 151 18.24 -2.69 7.92
CA PRO A 151 19.33 -2.78 6.93
C PRO A 151 20.44 -3.74 7.34
N SER A 152 20.60 -4.02 8.64
CA SER A 152 21.55 -5.03 9.13
C SER A 152 21.17 -6.46 8.75
N LEU A 153 19.92 -6.70 8.37
CA LEU A 153 19.39 -8.01 7.96
C LEU A 153 19.21 -8.13 6.43
N ASP A 154 19.55 -7.11 5.67
CA ASP A 154 19.46 -7.12 4.22
C ASP A 154 20.24 -8.29 3.62
N ASN A 155 19.67 -8.92 2.60
CA ASN A 155 20.24 -10.08 1.89
C ASN A 155 20.48 -11.34 2.77
N GLN A 156 19.94 -11.41 3.99
CA GLN A 156 20.10 -12.58 4.86
C GLN A 156 18.88 -13.50 4.88
N TYR A 157 17.70 -12.96 4.54
CA TYR A 157 16.42 -13.68 4.61
C TYR A 157 15.67 -13.66 3.28
N THR A 158 14.86 -14.68 3.06
CA THR A 158 13.94 -14.73 1.92
C THR A 158 12.69 -13.90 2.23
N VAL A 159 12.57 -12.71 1.63
CA VAL A 159 11.34 -11.89 1.71
C VAL A 159 10.35 -12.43 0.69
N PHE A 160 9.16 -12.81 1.14
CA PHE A 160 8.14 -13.43 0.31
C PHE A 160 6.80 -12.69 0.30
N GLY A 161 6.72 -11.57 1.03
CA GLY A 161 5.53 -10.74 1.07
C GLY A 161 5.79 -9.37 1.69
N GLN A 162 4.79 -8.51 1.57
CA GLN A 162 4.75 -7.16 2.13
C GLN A 162 3.39 -6.91 2.75
N VAL A 163 3.36 -6.37 3.96
CA VAL A 163 2.10 -5.95 4.59
C VAL A 163 1.53 -4.76 3.82
N SER A 164 0.31 -4.91 3.32
CA SER A 164 -0.40 -3.90 2.54
C SER A 164 -1.47 -3.16 3.34
N ASP A 165 -2.01 -3.77 4.39
CA ASP A 165 -3.05 -3.19 5.25
C ASP A 165 -2.98 -3.75 6.68
N GLY A 166 -3.58 -3.06 7.67
CA GLY A 166 -3.65 -3.51 9.06
C GLY A 166 -2.34 -3.42 9.82
N PHE A 167 -1.44 -2.49 9.47
CA PHE A 167 -0.14 -2.35 10.15
C PHE A 167 -0.28 -1.98 11.64
N GLU A 168 -1.34 -1.29 12.03
CA GLU A 168 -1.66 -0.97 13.42
C GLU A 168 -1.92 -2.22 14.27
N VAL A 169 -2.41 -3.31 13.65
CA VAL A 169 -2.59 -4.62 14.32
C VAL A 169 -1.22 -5.22 14.65
N LEU A 170 -0.27 -5.16 13.72
CA LEU A 170 1.10 -5.62 13.95
C LEU A 170 1.81 -4.79 15.02
N GLN A 171 1.58 -3.47 15.03
CA GLN A 171 2.07 -2.58 16.07
C GLN A 171 1.56 -3.03 17.44
N LYS A 172 0.24 -3.26 17.56
CA LYS A 172 -0.39 -3.77 18.79
C LYS A 172 0.19 -5.12 19.20
N ILE A 173 0.42 -6.04 18.26
CA ILE A 173 1.05 -7.35 18.54
C ILE A 173 2.46 -7.14 19.10
N SER A 174 3.24 -6.20 18.56
CA SER A 174 4.62 -5.95 18.99
C SER A 174 4.72 -5.33 20.39
N GLU A 175 3.64 -4.77 20.89
CA GLU A 175 3.53 -4.16 22.23
C GLU A 175 3.07 -5.15 23.29
N ALA A 176 2.76 -6.40 22.90
CA ALA A 176 2.34 -7.43 23.82
C ALA A 176 3.41 -7.71 24.90
N PRO A 177 2.99 -8.04 26.13
CA PRO A 177 3.90 -8.41 27.20
C PRO A 177 4.72 -9.66 26.84
N VAL A 178 6.01 -9.64 27.16
CA VAL A 178 6.97 -10.72 26.89
C VAL A 178 7.74 -11.12 28.14
N ASP A 179 8.23 -12.36 28.15
CA ASP A 179 9.21 -12.84 29.11
C ASP A 179 10.66 -12.45 28.72
N ASP A 180 11.62 -12.85 29.57
CA ASP A 180 13.06 -12.55 29.38
C ASP A 180 13.63 -13.11 28.06
N LYS A 181 12.94 -14.09 27.42
CA LYS A 181 13.29 -14.67 26.14
C LYS A 181 12.55 -14.02 24.97
N ARG A 182 11.84 -12.91 25.21
CA ARG A 182 10.98 -12.22 24.22
C ARG A 182 9.80 -13.04 23.73
N MET A 183 9.41 -14.10 24.49
CA MET A 183 8.24 -14.90 24.21
C MET A 183 7.01 -14.21 24.75
N VAL A 184 5.99 -14.03 23.90
CA VAL A 184 4.73 -13.41 24.28
C VAL A 184 4.08 -14.19 25.42
N THR A 185 3.67 -13.49 26.51
CA THR A 185 3.06 -14.11 27.70
C THR A 185 1.55 -14.31 27.53
N GLU A 186 0.90 -13.46 26.72
CA GLU A 186 -0.52 -13.59 26.36
C GLU A 186 -0.63 -14.19 24.95
N ARG A 187 -1.54 -15.17 24.78
CA ARG A 187 -1.67 -15.89 23.52
C ARG A 187 -2.26 -14.98 22.43
N ILE A 188 -1.49 -14.65 21.40
CA ILE A 188 -1.95 -13.95 20.21
C ILE A 188 -2.05 -14.96 19.08
N GLU A 189 -3.27 -15.41 18.80
CA GLU A 189 -3.56 -16.51 17.91
C GLU A 189 -3.85 -16.02 16.50
N ILE A 190 -3.32 -16.73 15.49
CA ILE A 190 -3.77 -16.66 14.10
C ILE A 190 -5.03 -17.51 14.03
N LYS A 191 -6.19 -16.88 13.86
CA LYS A 191 -7.47 -17.55 13.76
C LYS A 191 -7.64 -18.23 12.41
N HIS A 192 -7.28 -17.50 11.36
CA HIS A 192 -7.39 -18.00 9.99
C HIS A 192 -6.51 -17.18 9.04
N VAL A 193 -6.06 -17.83 7.96
CA VAL A 193 -5.37 -17.18 6.84
C VAL A 193 -6.16 -17.45 5.56
N MET A 194 -6.90 -16.44 5.10
CA MET A 194 -7.68 -16.50 3.86
C MET A 194 -6.86 -15.97 2.69
N LEU A 195 -6.85 -16.71 1.58
CA LEU A 195 -6.20 -16.30 0.34
C LEU A 195 -7.22 -15.67 -0.61
N ARG A 196 -6.86 -14.55 -1.21
CA ARG A 196 -7.65 -13.91 -2.28
C ARG A 196 -6.75 -13.39 -3.38
N ASP A 197 -7.34 -13.13 -4.57
CA ASP A 197 -6.63 -12.38 -5.59
C ASP A 197 -6.43 -10.94 -5.12
N THR A 198 -5.26 -10.36 -5.39
CA THR A 198 -5.02 -8.94 -5.06
C THR A 198 -6.03 -8.09 -5.82
N PRO A 199 -6.84 -7.30 -5.12
CA PRO A 199 -7.78 -6.39 -5.79
C PRO A 199 -7.03 -5.46 -6.75
N ALA A 200 -7.62 -5.20 -7.91
CA ALA A 200 -7.09 -4.17 -8.80
C ALA A 200 -7.03 -2.83 -8.06
N GLU A 201 -5.95 -2.08 -8.27
CA GLU A 201 -5.85 -0.73 -7.71
C GLU A 201 -7.02 0.11 -8.25
N PRO A 202 -7.82 0.71 -7.37
CA PRO A 202 -8.94 1.54 -7.81
C PRO A 202 -8.43 2.83 -8.47
N PHE A 203 -9.25 3.40 -9.33
CA PHE A 203 -9.02 4.71 -9.98
C PHE A 203 -7.78 4.77 -10.87
N VAL A 204 -7.34 3.64 -11.45
CA VAL A 204 -6.19 3.59 -12.40
C VAL A 204 -6.65 3.84 -13.83
N THR A 205 -7.76 3.23 -14.23
CA THR A 205 -8.22 3.20 -15.63
C THR A 205 -9.51 3.98 -15.87
N GLU A 206 -10.20 4.41 -14.82
CA GLU A 206 -11.47 5.13 -14.92
C GLU A 206 -11.33 6.42 -15.74
N THR A 207 -12.28 6.69 -16.58
CA THR A 207 -12.38 7.95 -17.33
C THR A 207 -12.72 9.13 -16.38
N PRO A 208 -12.46 10.39 -16.76
CA PRO A 208 -12.91 11.54 -15.97
C PRO A 208 -14.41 11.53 -15.66
N ALA A 209 -15.26 11.04 -16.57
CA ALA A 209 -16.69 10.92 -16.35
C ALA A 209 -17.01 9.88 -15.26
N GLU A 210 -16.33 8.73 -15.27
CA GLU A 210 -16.47 7.70 -14.23
C GLU A 210 -15.98 8.21 -12.88
N LEU A 211 -14.83 8.88 -12.82
CA LEU A 211 -14.34 9.54 -11.59
C LEU A 211 -15.36 10.55 -11.06
N GLY A 212 -16.08 11.26 -11.95
CA GLY A 212 -17.13 12.21 -11.61
C GLY A 212 -18.34 11.61 -10.88
N THR A 213 -18.50 10.28 -10.91
CA THR A 213 -19.56 9.56 -10.17
C THR A 213 -19.24 9.36 -8.69
N TYR A 214 -18.05 9.75 -8.24
CA TYR A 214 -17.61 9.63 -6.86
C TYR A 214 -17.55 10.99 -6.15
N ARG A 215 -17.58 10.94 -4.83
CA ARG A 215 -17.32 12.05 -3.91
C ARG A 215 -16.25 11.65 -2.88
N GLY A 216 -15.58 12.63 -2.31
CA GLY A 216 -14.64 12.42 -1.20
C GLY A 216 -15.32 12.77 0.12
N VAL A 217 -15.18 11.93 1.14
CA VAL A 217 -15.63 12.21 2.51
C VAL A 217 -14.39 12.23 3.41
N LEU A 218 -14.08 13.40 3.96
CA LEU A 218 -13.02 13.62 4.93
C LEU A 218 -13.62 13.47 6.33
N ASP A 219 -13.27 12.42 7.05
CA ASP A 219 -13.62 12.26 8.44
C ASP A 219 -12.63 13.02 9.32
N THR A 220 -13.08 14.09 9.96
CA THR A 220 -12.20 14.91 10.80
C THR A 220 -12.62 14.86 12.27
N SER A 221 -11.75 15.37 13.16
CA SER A 221 -12.12 15.56 14.57
C SER A 221 -13.17 16.66 14.79
N ALA A 222 -13.37 17.55 13.79
CA ALA A 222 -14.37 18.62 13.82
C ALA A 222 -15.71 18.24 13.16
N GLY A 223 -15.79 17.02 12.56
CA GLY A 223 -16.94 16.53 11.82
C GLY A 223 -16.58 16.15 10.36
N PRO A 224 -17.49 15.52 9.64
CA PRO A 224 -17.25 15.11 8.25
C PRO A 224 -17.35 16.34 7.30
N ILE A 225 -16.52 16.28 6.23
CA ILE A 225 -16.52 17.26 5.14
C ILE A 225 -16.64 16.47 3.83
N THR A 226 -17.67 16.75 3.03
CA THR A 226 -17.89 16.09 1.74
C THR A 226 -17.43 16.98 0.59
N ILE A 227 -16.62 16.41 -0.31
CA ILE A 227 -16.06 17.11 -1.49
C ILE A 227 -16.64 16.52 -2.76
N GLU A 228 -17.09 17.37 -3.67
CA GLU A 228 -17.33 17.05 -5.07
C GLU A 228 -16.08 17.40 -5.90
N PHE A 229 -15.73 16.53 -6.86
CA PHE A 229 -14.51 16.65 -7.65
C PHE A 229 -14.74 17.34 -9.00
N PHE A 230 -13.77 18.09 -9.47
CA PHE A 230 -13.72 18.74 -10.79
C PHE A 230 -12.95 17.87 -11.78
N THR A 231 -13.54 16.75 -12.19
CA THR A 231 -12.90 15.73 -13.02
C THR A 231 -12.68 16.15 -14.47
N ASP A 232 -13.39 17.18 -14.93
CA ASP A 232 -13.24 17.84 -16.22
C ASP A 232 -12.10 18.87 -16.24
N LYS A 233 -11.77 19.48 -15.08
CA LYS A 233 -10.79 20.55 -14.94
C LYS A 233 -9.43 20.08 -14.42
N ALA A 234 -9.41 19.04 -13.59
CA ALA A 234 -8.21 18.53 -12.97
C ALA A 234 -8.23 16.98 -12.86
N PRO A 235 -8.39 16.25 -13.99
CA PRO A 235 -8.61 14.80 -13.99
C PRO A 235 -7.46 14.01 -13.36
N GLN A 236 -6.21 14.40 -13.55
CA GLN A 236 -5.04 13.69 -13.01
C GLN A 236 -4.89 13.94 -11.50
N THR A 237 -5.13 15.16 -11.06
CA THR A 237 -5.13 15.53 -9.65
C THR A 237 -6.22 14.79 -8.88
N VAL A 238 -7.45 14.76 -9.43
CA VAL A 238 -8.57 14.02 -8.84
C VAL A 238 -8.25 12.52 -8.76
N ARG A 239 -7.78 11.92 -9.85
CA ARG A 239 -7.36 10.52 -9.89
C ARG A 239 -6.34 10.21 -8.80
N GLN A 240 -5.29 11.02 -8.72
CA GLN A 240 -4.23 10.81 -7.74
C GLN A 240 -4.74 10.99 -6.31
N PHE A 241 -5.57 11.99 -6.05
CA PHE A 241 -6.20 12.18 -4.75
C PHE A 241 -7.03 10.95 -4.34
N MET A 242 -7.85 10.42 -5.26
CA MET A 242 -8.66 9.23 -5.02
C MET A 242 -7.81 7.99 -4.75
N ARG A 243 -6.72 7.78 -5.51
CA ARG A 243 -5.79 6.67 -5.30
C ARG A 243 -5.09 6.74 -3.94
N LEU A 244 -4.61 7.93 -3.56
CA LEU A 244 -3.99 8.17 -2.26
C LEU A 244 -4.99 7.93 -1.11
N ALA A 245 -6.24 8.37 -1.27
CA ALA A 245 -7.30 8.15 -0.31
C ALA A 245 -7.63 6.65 -0.16
N ALA A 246 -7.84 5.94 -1.27
CA ALA A 246 -8.13 4.51 -1.28
C ALA A 246 -6.98 3.68 -0.67
N ALA A 247 -5.73 4.10 -0.85
CA ALA A 247 -4.57 3.48 -0.24
C ALA A 247 -4.35 3.88 1.24
N GLY A 248 -5.22 4.71 1.83
CA GLY A 248 -5.11 5.16 3.21
C GLY A 248 -3.93 6.09 3.49
N VAL A 249 -3.40 6.77 2.47
CA VAL A 249 -2.26 7.69 2.65
C VAL A 249 -2.65 8.87 3.54
N TYR A 250 -3.89 9.32 3.49
CA TYR A 250 -4.39 10.44 4.32
C TYR A 250 -4.74 10.06 5.77
N ASN A 251 -4.79 8.76 6.10
CA ASN A 251 -5.25 8.31 7.41
C ASN A 251 -4.36 8.82 8.55
N GLY A 252 -4.98 9.45 9.54
CA GLY A 252 -4.32 9.98 10.73
C GLY A 252 -3.48 11.23 10.49
N MET A 253 -3.60 11.90 9.36
CA MET A 253 -2.98 13.22 9.15
C MET A 253 -3.65 14.30 10.01
N ALA A 254 -3.08 15.51 10.01
CA ALA A 254 -3.65 16.65 10.72
C ALA A 254 -3.79 17.88 9.82
N PHE A 255 -4.74 18.73 10.15
CA PHE A 255 -4.72 20.11 9.68
C PHE A 255 -3.60 20.85 10.40
N HIS A 256 -2.52 21.07 9.71
CA HIS A 256 -1.27 21.63 10.28
C HIS A 256 -1.15 23.14 10.13
N ARG A 257 -1.96 23.74 9.26
CA ARG A 257 -2.00 25.16 8.99
C ARG A 257 -3.44 25.67 8.90
N VAL A 258 -3.72 26.73 9.66
CA VAL A 258 -5.01 27.44 9.65
C VAL A 258 -4.73 28.92 9.51
N ALA A 259 -5.03 29.49 8.34
CA ALA A 259 -4.92 30.91 8.02
C ALA A 259 -6.34 31.49 7.85
N PRO A 260 -6.91 32.17 8.87
CA PRO A 260 -8.27 32.67 8.86
C PRO A 260 -8.56 33.62 7.70
N GLY A 261 -9.75 33.52 7.12
CA GLY A 261 -10.13 34.29 5.94
C GLY A 261 -9.39 33.92 4.67
N PHE A 262 -8.48 32.91 4.76
CA PHE A 262 -7.66 32.46 3.64
C PHE A 262 -7.86 30.94 3.38
N VAL A 263 -7.15 30.08 4.12
CA VAL A 263 -7.21 28.63 3.92
C VAL A 263 -7.05 27.84 5.20
N ILE A 264 -7.58 26.60 5.23
CA ILE A 264 -7.18 25.52 6.14
C ILE A 264 -6.47 24.44 5.32
N GLN A 265 -5.32 23.95 5.76
CA GLN A 265 -4.45 23.06 4.99
C GLN A 265 -4.10 21.78 5.76
N THR A 266 -4.15 20.66 5.04
CA THR A 266 -3.85 19.31 5.52
C THR A 266 -3.08 18.50 4.49
N GLY A 267 -2.90 17.20 4.70
CA GLY A 267 -2.25 16.30 3.75
C GLY A 267 -0.72 16.29 3.83
N ALA A 268 -0.11 16.92 4.82
CA ALA A 268 1.35 16.87 5.00
C ALA A 268 1.76 15.53 5.65
N LEU A 269 2.65 14.78 4.99
CA LEU A 269 3.09 13.44 5.39
C LEU A 269 3.71 13.40 6.80
N ASN A 270 4.43 14.44 7.19
CA ASN A 270 5.06 14.55 8.52
C ASN A 270 4.06 14.68 9.67
N THR A 271 2.77 14.86 9.39
CA THR A 271 1.72 14.90 10.41
C THR A 271 1.14 13.53 10.73
N ARG A 272 1.50 12.49 9.97
CA ARG A 272 1.05 11.12 10.22
C ARG A 272 1.71 10.55 11.49
N PRO A 273 0.95 9.86 12.36
CA PRO A 273 1.53 9.16 13.52
C PRO A 273 2.32 7.90 13.10
N VAL A 274 2.00 7.34 11.92
CA VAL A 274 2.61 6.12 11.39
C VAL A 274 3.18 6.39 10.01
N ALA A 275 4.42 5.99 9.75
CA ALA A 275 5.07 6.14 8.45
C ALA A 275 4.29 5.38 7.35
N LEU A 276 4.43 5.84 6.11
CA LEU A 276 3.86 5.16 4.95
C LEU A 276 4.48 3.75 4.78
N THR A 277 3.67 2.80 4.33
CA THR A 277 4.19 1.54 3.78
C THR A 277 4.92 1.79 2.47
N GLN A 278 5.75 0.84 2.02
CA GLN A 278 6.44 0.94 0.74
C GLN A 278 5.46 1.13 -0.43
N LYS A 279 4.32 0.43 -0.42
CA LYS A 279 3.27 0.57 -1.43
C LYS A 279 2.66 1.97 -1.43
N GLN A 280 2.32 2.50 -0.25
CA GLN A 280 1.82 3.87 -0.12
C GLN A 280 2.85 4.91 -0.58
N GLN A 281 4.13 4.71 -0.24
CA GLN A 281 5.20 5.61 -0.63
C GLN A 281 5.41 5.64 -2.15
N ALA A 282 5.28 4.49 -2.83
CA ALA A 282 5.35 4.39 -4.29
C ALA A 282 4.24 5.17 -5.01
N LEU A 283 3.10 5.41 -4.34
CA LEU A 283 2.01 6.22 -4.89
C LEU A 283 2.27 7.73 -4.76
N VAL A 284 3.16 8.16 -3.87
CA VAL A 284 3.43 9.59 -3.64
C VAL A 284 4.46 10.08 -4.64
N HIS A 285 4.02 10.93 -5.55
CA HIS A 285 4.88 11.56 -6.56
C HIS A 285 4.39 12.99 -6.86
N ASN A 286 5.22 13.76 -7.50
CA ASN A 286 4.88 15.09 -7.94
C ASN A 286 3.79 15.07 -9.02
N LEU A 287 2.89 16.03 -8.99
CA LEU A 287 1.80 16.20 -9.96
C LEU A 287 2.10 17.35 -10.91
N ALA A 288 1.92 17.12 -12.19
CA ALA A 288 1.87 18.20 -13.16
C ALA A 288 0.71 19.15 -12.81
N PRO A 289 0.88 20.46 -12.94
CA PRO A 289 -0.16 21.42 -12.62
C PRO A 289 -1.33 21.31 -13.62
N GLU A 290 -2.54 21.33 -13.10
CA GLU A 290 -3.80 21.40 -13.87
C GLU A 290 -4.51 22.73 -13.53
N PHE A 291 -3.82 23.86 -13.75
CA PHE A 291 -4.38 25.17 -13.48
C PHE A 291 -5.60 25.41 -14.36
N ASN A 292 -6.65 25.94 -13.74
CA ASN A 292 -7.93 26.14 -14.41
C ASN A 292 -8.62 27.46 -13.98
N ASP A 293 -9.75 27.76 -14.58
CA ASP A 293 -10.49 29.01 -14.40
C ASP A 293 -11.34 29.08 -13.11
N THR A 294 -11.23 28.08 -12.23
CA THR A 294 -12.00 28.07 -10.98
C THR A 294 -11.50 29.17 -10.05
N ARG A 295 -12.43 30.03 -9.63
CA ARG A 295 -12.13 31.09 -8.64
C ARG A 295 -12.03 30.47 -7.24
N HIS A 296 -10.99 30.85 -6.51
CA HIS A 296 -10.73 30.42 -5.13
C HIS A 296 -11.61 31.21 -4.14
N VAL A 297 -12.86 30.81 -4.06
CA VAL A 297 -13.83 31.28 -3.06
C VAL A 297 -14.04 30.23 -1.97
N LYS A 298 -14.72 30.61 -0.88
CA LYS A 298 -14.99 29.71 0.27
C LYS A 298 -15.56 28.36 -0.18
N GLY A 299 -14.94 27.28 0.30
CA GLY A 299 -15.32 25.90 -0.01
C GLY A 299 -14.54 25.27 -1.17
N ILE A 300 -13.77 26.02 -1.96
CA ILE A 300 -12.91 25.42 -3.01
C ILE A 300 -11.76 24.66 -2.40
N VAL A 301 -11.48 23.49 -2.98
CA VAL A 301 -10.40 22.57 -2.58
C VAL A 301 -9.32 22.59 -3.66
N SER A 302 -8.08 22.89 -3.25
CA SER A 302 -6.94 23.00 -4.16
C SER A 302 -5.69 22.31 -3.62
N MET A 303 -4.81 21.86 -4.53
CA MET A 303 -3.52 21.29 -4.15
C MET A 303 -2.60 22.37 -3.60
N ALA A 304 -1.97 22.08 -2.47
CA ALA A 304 -0.84 22.85 -1.99
C ALA A 304 0.44 22.41 -2.72
N ARG A 305 1.36 23.34 -2.91
CA ARG A 305 2.64 23.11 -3.59
C ARG A 305 3.75 24.00 -3.00
N GLY A 306 4.99 23.68 -3.30
CA GLY A 306 6.13 24.55 -3.10
C GLY A 306 6.24 25.63 -4.19
N ASP A 307 7.43 26.16 -4.40
CA ASP A 307 7.68 27.21 -5.41
C ASP A 307 7.52 26.68 -6.84
N ALA A 308 8.00 25.48 -7.11
CA ALA A 308 7.85 24.85 -8.42
C ALA A 308 6.37 24.47 -8.68
N PRO A 309 5.81 24.82 -9.86
CA PRO A 309 4.41 24.54 -10.21
C PRO A 309 4.03 23.06 -10.12
N ASP A 310 4.96 22.15 -10.39
CA ASP A 310 4.82 20.69 -10.41
C ASP A 310 5.22 20.02 -9.09
N SER A 311 5.33 20.77 -8.00
CA SER A 311 5.75 20.25 -6.69
C SER A 311 4.61 19.78 -5.78
N ALA A 312 3.36 19.81 -6.27
CA ALA A 312 2.21 19.26 -5.52
C ALA A 312 2.36 17.75 -5.38
N THR A 313 2.06 17.20 -4.18
CA THR A 313 2.09 15.76 -3.91
C THR A 313 0.82 15.29 -3.19
N THR A 314 0.79 15.44 -1.86
CA THR A 314 -0.32 14.97 -1.00
C THR A 314 -1.05 16.12 -0.32
N SER A 315 -0.38 17.27 -0.09
CA SER A 315 -0.95 18.38 0.66
C SER A 315 -2.00 19.15 -0.15
N PHE A 316 -3.11 19.47 0.50
CA PHE A 316 -4.19 20.26 -0.09
C PHE A 316 -4.79 21.22 0.94
N PHE A 317 -5.54 22.20 0.46
CA PHE A 317 -6.22 23.17 1.30
C PHE A 317 -7.67 23.39 0.88
N ILE A 318 -8.47 23.84 1.83
CA ILE A 318 -9.85 24.29 1.63
C ILE A 318 -9.83 25.82 1.85
N VAL A 319 -10.34 26.56 0.88
CA VAL A 319 -10.47 28.01 0.97
C VAL A 319 -11.59 28.37 1.95
N VAL A 320 -11.31 29.28 2.90
CA VAL A 320 -12.30 29.73 3.90
C VAL A 320 -12.74 31.17 3.70
N GLY A 321 -12.15 31.89 2.72
CA GLY A 321 -12.52 33.25 2.32
C GLY A 321 -12.62 33.40 0.81
N THR A 322 -12.14 34.54 0.29
CA THR A 322 -11.96 34.80 -1.14
C THR A 322 -10.49 35.10 -1.40
N SER A 323 -9.84 34.29 -2.25
CA SER A 323 -8.39 34.30 -2.42
C SER A 323 -8.00 34.35 -3.90
N THR A 324 -8.34 35.47 -4.57
CA THR A 324 -8.12 35.65 -6.02
C THR A 324 -6.65 35.54 -6.45
N ALA A 325 -5.71 35.75 -5.53
CA ALA A 325 -4.27 35.54 -5.81
C ALA A 325 -3.91 34.07 -6.11
N LEU A 326 -4.79 33.12 -5.81
CA LEU A 326 -4.62 31.68 -6.10
C LEU A 326 -5.18 31.29 -7.47
N ASP A 327 -5.99 32.15 -8.10
CA ASP A 327 -6.67 31.88 -9.37
C ASP A 327 -5.66 31.67 -10.49
N GLY A 328 -5.79 30.58 -11.24
CA GLY A 328 -4.89 30.24 -12.35
C GLY A 328 -3.46 29.85 -11.97
N VAL A 329 -3.11 29.81 -10.67
CA VAL A 329 -1.75 29.46 -10.19
C VAL A 329 -1.72 28.29 -9.20
N TYR A 330 -2.91 27.84 -8.75
CA TYR A 330 -3.10 26.62 -7.98
C TYR A 330 -4.14 25.73 -8.65
N THR A 331 -3.97 24.42 -8.56
CA THR A 331 -4.88 23.43 -9.14
C THR A 331 -6.11 23.26 -8.24
N ALA A 332 -7.22 23.90 -8.58
CA ALA A 332 -8.52 23.66 -7.95
C ALA A 332 -9.07 22.32 -8.49
N PHE A 333 -9.32 21.34 -7.62
CA PHE A 333 -9.73 20.01 -8.02
C PHE A 333 -11.07 19.56 -7.43
N GLY A 334 -11.70 20.40 -6.59
CA GLY A 334 -13.00 20.10 -6.01
C GLY A 334 -13.60 21.25 -5.20
N ARG A 335 -14.77 20.99 -4.65
CA ARG A 335 -15.47 21.90 -3.75
C ARG A 335 -16.15 21.16 -2.60
N VAL A 336 -16.27 21.78 -1.46
CA VAL A 336 -17.08 21.31 -0.34
C VAL A 336 -18.55 21.46 -0.71
N VAL A 337 -19.29 20.36 -0.61
CA VAL A 337 -20.76 20.32 -0.88
C VAL A 337 -21.55 20.05 0.38
N ASP A 338 -20.92 19.51 1.43
CA ASP A 338 -21.49 19.31 2.76
C ASP A 338 -20.40 19.38 3.83
N GLY A 339 -20.79 19.70 5.08
CA GLY A 339 -19.84 19.79 6.19
C GLY A 339 -19.09 21.13 6.30
N MET A 340 -19.64 22.22 5.71
CA MET A 340 -19.02 23.55 5.84
C MET A 340 -18.91 24.01 7.30
N ALA A 341 -19.82 23.57 8.18
CA ALA A 341 -19.73 23.84 9.62
C ALA A 341 -18.46 23.24 10.26
N ALA A 342 -18.00 22.07 9.79
CA ALA A 342 -16.73 21.49 10.22
C ALA A 342 -15.52 22.29 9.72
N VAL A 343 -15.60 22.83 8.48
CA VAL A 343 -14.58 23.74 7.93
C VAL A 343 -14.47 25.00 8.79
N ASP A 344 -15.61 25.60 9.14
CA ASP A 344 -15.67 26.82 9.98
C ASP A 344 -15.14 26.56 11.40
N ALA A 345 -15.46 25.37 11.96
CA ALA A 345 -14.94 24.96 13.28
C ALA A 345 -13.41 24.77 13.26
N ILE A 346 -12.84 24.21 12.18
CA ILE A 346 -11.41 24.10 12.01
C ILE A 346 -10.78 25.49 11.89
N GLU A 347 -11.35 26.39 11.10
CA GLU A 347 -10.88 27.77 10.93
C GLU A 347 -10.86 28.53 12.27
N ALA A 348 -11.86 28.33 13.12
CA ALA A 348 -12.02 28.99 14.42
C ALA A 348 -11.08 28.42 15.51
N THR A 349 -10.35 27.33 15.25
CA THR A 349 -9.49 26.70 16.27
C THR A 349 -8.42 27.64 16.79
N PRO A 350 -8.14 27.65 18.10
CA PRO A 350 -7.03 28.40 18.69
C PRO A 350 -5.68 28.01 18.08
N ARG A 351 -4.85 29.00 17.79
CA ARG A 351 -3.58 28.83 17.06
C ARG A 351 -2.49 29.77 17.55
N ASN A 352 -1.24 29.38 17.28
CA ASN A 352 -0.08 30.24 17.41
C ASN A 352 0.45 30.54 15.99
N GLY A 353 0.31 31.80 15.54
CA GLY A 353 0.45 32.15 14.13
C GLY A 353 -0.59 31.40 13.31
N GLU A 354 -0.16 30.55 12.37
CA GLU A 354 -1.03 29.71 11.54
C GLU A 354 -1.09 28.24 12.02
N THR A 355 -0.39 27.88 13.10
CA THR A 355 -0.35 26.51 13.63
C THR A 355 -1.40 26.31 14.71
N PRO A 356 -2.35 25.37 14.56
CA PRO A 356 -3.30 25.04 15.61
C PRO A 356 -2.62 24.64 16.92
N THR A 357 -3.08 25.14 18.05
CA THR A 357 -2.54 24.77 19.39
C THR A 357 -3.02 23.40 19.87
N THR A 358 -4.11 22.90 19.29
CA THR A 358 -4.64 21.55 19.52
C THR A 358 -4.68 20.82 18.18
N ARG A 359 -4.26 19.56 18.18
CA ARG A 359 -4.25 18.73 16.97
C ARG A 359 -5.68 18.57 16.43
N ILE A 360 -5.86 18.83 15.16
CA ILE A 360 -7.11 18.63 14.43
C ILE A 360 -6.86 17.49 13.44
N ASP A 361 -7.46 16.33 13.74
CA ASP A 361 -7.20 15.14 12.94
C ASP A 361 -8.01 15.11 11.65
N LEU A 362 -7.36 14.74 10.55
CA LEU A 362 -7.93 14.11 9.38
C LEU A 362 -7.82 12.59 9.61
N LYS A 363 -8.89 12.00 10.19
CA LYS A 363 -8.90 10.60 10.60
C LYS A 363 -8.77 9.67 9.39
N THR A 364 -9.64 9.87 8.39
CA THR A 364 -9.65 9.12 7.13
C THR A 364 -10.16 9.99 5.98
N VAL A 365 -9.84 9.58 4.74
CA VAL A 365 -10.50 10.07 3.53
C VAL A 365 -11.09 8.87 2.80
N ARG A 366 -12.42 8.85 2.65
CA ARG A 366 -13.15 7.80 1.93
C ARG A 366 -13.62 8.31 0.58
N ILE A 367 -13.56 7.45 -0.43
CA ILE A 367 -14.11 7.72 -1.76
C ILE A 367 -15.39 6.89 -1.90
N GLU A 368 -16.51 7.54 -2.11
CA GLU A 368 -17.84 6.93 -2.15
C GLU A 368 -18.53 7.26 -3.47
N LYS A 369 -19.34 6.34 -4.00
CA LYS A 369 -20.23 6.66 -5.12
C LYS A 369 -21.29 7.66 -4.67
N LYS A 370 -21.65 8.57 -5.59
CA LYS A 370 -22.76 9.53 -5.39
C LYS A 370 -24.11 8.81 -5.40
#